data_2ff4911050009e933f18f8dfda255d9b
#
_entry.id   2ff4911050009e933f18f8dfda255d9b
#
_cell.length_a   1.000
_cell.length_b   1.000
_cell.length_c   1.000
_cell.angle_alpha   90.00
_cell.angle_beta   90.00
_cell.angle_gamma   90.00
#
_symmetry.space_group_name_H-M   'P 1'
#
loop_
_entity.id
_entity.type
_entity.pdbx_description
1 polymer ?
#
loop_
_entity_poly.entity_id
_entity_poly.type
_entity_poly.pdbx_seq_one_letter_code
_entity_poly.pdbx_strand_id
1 'polypeptide(L)'
;MRLILRRLTAATLLAFALWSPASAHCIVGNRFFPATLNVDDPCVNDELSIPTIAAFKNGDVPSADELDISGDYSKTITQNFGVSLGETWVHFDVPGGGTHAGFDNLATSFKYQFLTDASGELAMSASLDVDWGGTGSSSIGADPFTTLTPTLFVGKGFGFFPDSMKFFKPFAVTGQVGYAIPTESSTTTFDAASGLLTTTPNPRFLNWGGSLQYSMPYLKSNVQDLGLPAFLNRMVPLVEWNLATQVSNFDGGQRTTGTINPGVIYVADKYQLGVEAIVPVNRASGDGVGVIGQLHLYLDDIFPNSLGRPLFAAGPKPAY
;
A
#
# COMPACT_ATOMS: atom_id res chain seq x y z
N MET A 1 -49.60 -2.83 34.04
CA MET A 1 -48.45 -1.91 34.13
C MET A 1 -47.10 -2.61 34.36
N ARG A 2 -47.00 -3.71 35.11
CA ARG A 2 -45.71 -4.42 35.34
C ARG A 2 -45.18 -5.27 34.18
N LEU A 3 -46.05 -5.72 33.26
CA LEU A 3 -45.62 -6.52 32.09
C LEU A 3 -45.03 -5.66 30.97
N ILE A 4 -45.46 -4.43 30.78
CA ILE A 4 -44.97 -3.50 29.78
C ILE A 4 -43.57 -2.99 30.11
N LEU A 5 -43.27 -2.78 31.38
CA LEU A 5 -41.95 -2.35 31.85
C LEU A 5 -40.85 -3.42 31.65
N ARG A 6 -41.22 -4.73 31.77
CA ARG A 6 -40.26 -5.84 31.55
C ARG A 6 -39.91 -6.06 30.05
N ARG A 7 -40.81 -5.71 29.15
CA ARG A 7 -40.54 -5.80 27.71
C ARG A 7 -39.72 -4.64 27.19
N LEU A 8 -39.85 -3.45 27.76
CA LEU A 8 -39.03 -2.30 27.46
C LEU A 8 -37.57 -2.44 27.93
N THR A 9 -37.34 -3.02 29.13
CA THR A 9 -35.99 -3.28 29.64
C THR A 9 -35.25 -4.38 28.87
N ALA A 10 -35.95 -5.40 28.37
CA ALA A 10 -35.35 -6.43 27.50
C ALA A 10 -34.97 -5.91 26.11
N ALA A 11 -35.77 -5.03 25.52
CA ALA A 11 -35.47 -4.40 24.22
C ALA A 11 -34.30 -3.41 24.31
N THR A 12 -34.16 -2.68 25.42
CA THR A 12 -33.05 -1.73 25.63
C THR A 12 -31.73 -2.45 25.90
N LEU A 13 -31.74 -3.62 26.54
CA LEU A 13 -30.54 -4.44 26.76
C LEU A 13 -30.08 -5.18 25.50
N LEU A 14 -30.98 -5.52 24.58
CA LEU A 14 -30.60 -6.09 23.28
C LEU A 14 -29.97 -5.04 22.30
N ALA A 15 -30.31 -3.76 22.46
CA ALA A 15 -29.77 -2.70 21.62
C ALA A 15 -28.32 -2.32 21.97
N PHE A 16 -27.82 -2.67 23.17
CA PHE A 16 -26.43 -2.44 23.56
C PHE A 16 -25.47 -3.59 23.21
N ALA A 17 -25.95 -4.72 22.70
CA ALA A 17 -25.14 -5.90 22.42
C ALA A 17 -24.62 -5.97 20.97
N LEU A 18 -24.84 -4.93 20.15
CA LEU A 18 -24.46 -4.91 18.73
C LEU A 18 -23.43 -3.83 18.35
N TRP A 19 -22.71 -3.30 19.31
CA TRP A 19 -21.54 -2.49 18.99
C TRP A 19 -20.32 -3.41 18.91
N SER A 20 -20.16 -4.07 17.78
CA SER A 20 -18.84 -4.57 17.39
C SER A 20 -17.96 -3.35 17.15
N PRO A 21 -16.76 -3.28 17.74
CA PRO A 21 -15.81 -2.23 17.38
C PRO A 21 -15.59 -2.29 15.88
N ALA A 22 -15.63 -1.14 15.21
CA ALA A 22 -15.18 -1.04 13.82
C ALA A 22 -13.73 -1.54 13.79
N SER A 23 -13.45 -2.56 13.00
CA SER A 23 -12.09 -3.09 12.85
C SER A 23 -11.31 -2.12 11.98
N ALA A 24 -10.30 -1.48 12.56
CA ALA A 24 -9.50 -0.42 11.97
C ALA A 24 -8.43 -0.90 10.99
N HIS A 25 -8.35 -2.21 10.76
CA HIS A 25 -7.31 -2.82 9.97
C HIS A 25 -7.93 -3.63 8.84
N CYS A 26 -7.14 -3.94 7.82
CA CYS A 26 -7.54 -4.91 6.81
C CYS A 26 -7.69 -6.31 7.44
N ILE A 27 -8.79 -6.52 8.18
CA ILE A 27 -9.13 -7.79 8.80
C ILE A 27 -10.24 -8.46 8.00
N VAL A 28 -9.97 -9.69 7.55
CA VAL A 28 -10.91 -10.53 6.80
C VAL A 28 -11.03 -11.88 7.50
N GLY A 29 -12.12 -12.07 8.22
CA GLY A 29 -12.27 -13.19 9.15
C GLY A 29 -11.25 -13.13 10.28
N ASN A 30 -10.39 -14.14 10.38
CA ASN A 30 -9.30 -14.17 11.36
C ASN A 30 -7.98 -13.57 10.81
N ARG A 31 -7.95 -13.20 9.54
CA ARG A 31 -6.76 -12.72 8.85
C ARG A 31 -6.65 -11.21 8.95
N PHE A 32 -5.51 -10.75 9.42
CA PHE A 32 -5.03 -9.39 9.27
C PHE A 32 -4.03 -9.34 8.11
N PHE A 33 -4.25 -8.43 7.16
CA PHE A 33 -3.29 -8.05 6.11
C PHE A 33 -2.66 -6.72 6.52
N PRO A 34 -1.38 -6.68 6.92
CA PRO A 34 -0.73 -5.41 7.23
C PRO A 34 -0.59 -4.55 5.97
N ALA A 35 -0.66 -3.24 6.12
CA ALA A 35 -0.21 -2.32 5.07
C ALA A 35 1.28 -2.55 4.84
N THR A 36 1.64 -2.98 3.65
CA THR A 36 3.04 -3.24 3.28
C THR A 36 3.68 -2.01 2.65
N LEU A 37 5.01 -1.98 2.50
CA LEU A 37 5.73 -0.74 2.22
C LEU A 37 5.69 -0.33 0.75
N ASN A 38 5.51 -1.29 -0.17
CA ASN A 38 5.55 -1.08 -1.62
C ASN A 38 4.30 -1.59 -2.35
N VAL A 39 3.55 -2.50 -1.75
CA VAL A 39 2.33 -3.09 -2.32
C VAL A 39 1.17 -2.77 -1.41
N ASP A 40 0.18 -2.07 -1.93
CA ASP A 40 -0.99 -1.69 -1.13
C ASP A 40 -1.86 -2.92 -0.78
N ASP A 41 -2.54 -2.88 0.35
CA ASP A 41 -3.43 -3.95 0.79
C ASP A 41 -4.79 -3.90 0.05
N PRO A 42 -5.59 -4.99 0.04
CA PRO A 42 -6.84 -5.04 -0.70
C PRO A 42 -8.02 -4.34 0.00
N CYS A 43 -7.83 -3.71 1.14
CA CYS A 43 -8.93 -3.11 1.91
C CYS A 43 -9.07 -1.60 1.68
N VAL A 44 -10.17 -1.07 2.19
CA VAL A 44 -10.44 0.37 2.27
C VAL A 44 -10.50 0.75 3.73
N ASN A 45 -9.49 1.49 4.22
CA ASN A 45 -9.30 1.84 5.62
C ASN A 45 -9.04 3.34 5.79
N ASP A 46 -9.11 3.82 7.04
CA ASP A 46 -8.67 5.17 7.42
C ASP A 46 -7.25 5.08 8.00
N GLU A 47 -6.26 5.48 7.24
CA GLU A 47 -4.84 5.24 7.55
C GLU A 47 -3.97 6.44 7.18
N LEU A 48 -2.79 6.48 7.81
CA LEU A 48 -1.76 7.48 7.50
C LEU A 48 -0.38 6.83 7.57
N SER A 49 0.28 6.71 6.43
CA SER A 49 1.68 6.30 6.33
C SER A 49 2.56 7.55 6.29
N ILE A 50 3.28 7.86 7.37
CA ILE A 50 4.18 9.00 7.43
C ILE A 50 5.16 8.90 8.62
N PRO A 51 6.48 9.02 8.39
CA PRO A 51 7.12 8.99 7.09
C PRO A 51 7.28 7.57 6.54
N THR A 52 7.30 7.44 5.22
CA THR A 52 7.97 6.34 4.53
C THR A 52 9.28 6.88 3.98
N ILE A 53 10.40 6.28 4.34
CA ILE A 53 11.75 6.73 3.96
C ILE A 53 12.45 5.61 3.23
N ALA A 54 12.84 5.85 1.97
CA ALA A 54 13.63 4.93 1.16
C ALA A 54 14.98 5.57 0.81
N ALA A 55 16.05 4.80 0.96
CA ALA A 55 17.40 5.20 0.55
C ALA A 55 18.03 4.10 -0.30
N PHE A 56 18.37 4.41 -1.53
CA PHE A 56 18.86 3.45 -2.51
C PHE A 56 19.70 4.13 -3.60
N LYS A 57 20.30 3.34 -4.50
CA LYS A 57 20.90 3.83 -5.73
C LYS A 57 19.95 3.52 -6.90
N ASN A 58 19.57 4.56 -7.64
CA ASN A 58 18.67 4.43 -8.77
C ASN A 58 19.33 3.72 -9.97
N GLY A 59 18.51 3.40 -10.99
CA GLY A 59 18.95 2.70 -12.19
C GLY A 59 19.54 3.61 -13.31
N ASP A 60 19.74 4.89 -13.04
CA ASP A 60 20.27 5.85 -14.00
C ASP A 60 21.75 5.58 -14.35
N VAL A 61 22.22 6.23 -15.39
CA VAL A 61 23.62 6.14 -15.82
C VAL A 61 24.19 7.55 -15.99
N PRO A 62 25.03 8.01 -15.06
CA PRO A 62 25.53 7.33 -13.85
C PRO A 62 24.44 7.16 -12.78
N SER A 63 24.50 6.07 -12.01
CA SER A 63 23.59 5.81 -10.90
C SER A 63 23.74 6.88 -9.82
N ALA A 64 22.64 7.44 -9.35
CA ALA A 64 22.59 8.44 -8.29
C ALA A 64 22.21 7.82 -6.94
N ASP A 65 22.72 8.37 -5.85
CA ASP A 65 22.23 8.11 -4.50
C ASP A 65 20.90 8.86 -4.32
N GLU A 66 19.83 8.12 -4.04
CA GLU A 66 18.46 8.63 -3.97
C GLU A 66 17.87 8.42 -2.56
N LEU A 67 17.20 9.45 -2.07
CA LEU A 67 16.47 9.47 -0.80
C LEU A 67 15.06 9.98 -1.07
N ASP A 68 14.07 9.11 -0.83
CA ASP A 68 12.67 9.45 -0.92
C ASP A 68 12.05 9.55 0.48
N ILE A 69 11.25 10.57 0.69
CA ILE A 69 10.43 10.72 1.90
C ILE A 69 9.00 10.94 1.45
N SER A 70 8.14 9.97 1.72
CA SER A 70 6.74 10.04 1.31
C SER A 70 5.77 9.99 2.49
N GLY A 71 4.57 10.48 2.23
CA GLY A 71 3.42 10.36 3.08
C GLY A 71 2.18 10.03 2.26
N ASP A 72 1.34 9.15 2.78
CA ASP A 72 0.05 8.81 2.19
C ASP A 72 -1.04 8.86 3.26
N TYR A 73 -2.15 9.48 2.92
CA TYR A 73 -3.35 9.56 3.75
C TYR A 73 -4.53 8.95 3.04
N SER A 74 -5.09 7.90 3.62
CA SER A 74 -6.29 7.21 3.11
C SER A 74 -7.50 7.52 3.96
N LYS A 75 -8.62 7.80 3.30
CA LYS A 75 -9.90 8.15 3.92
C LYS A 75 -11.05 7.33 3.37
N THR A 76 -11.74 6.59 4.23
CA THR A 76 -12.99 5.93 3.89
C THR A 76 -14.11 6.95 3.67
N ILE A 77 -14.69 6.93 2.48
CA ILE A 77 -15.86 7.74 2.11
C ILE A 77 -17.14 6.98 2.46
N THR A 78 -17.20 5.72 2.07
CA THR A 78 -18.23 4.75 2.49
C THR A 78 -17.52 3.50 3.05
N GLN A 79 -18.25 2.51 3.52
CA GLN A 79 -17.67 1.27 4.05
C GLN A 79 -16.73 0.54 3.07
N ASN A 80 -16.98 0.67 1.77
CA ASN A 80 -16.26 -0.06 0.72
C ASN A 80 -15.57 0.86 -0.29
N PHE A 81 -15.69 2.18 -0.15
CA PHE A 81 -15.07 3.14 -1.04
C PHE A 81 -14.23 4.12 -0.25
N GLY A 82 -12.97 4.28 -0.66
CA GLY A 82 -12.00 5.19 -0.07
C GLY A 82 -11.30 6.03 -1.11
N VAL A 83 -10.71 7.11 -0.64
CA VAL A 83 -9.85 8.01 -1.42
C VAL A 83 -8.55 8.18 -0.66
N SER A 84 -7.42 8.11 -1.35
CA SER A 84 -6.12 8.44 -0.77
C SER A 84 -5.45 9.59 -1.48
N LEU A 85 -4.54 10.23 -0.76
CA LEU A 85 -3.70 11.33 -1.19
C LEU A 85 -2.28 11.04 -0.75
N GLY A 86 -1.36 10.97 -1.71
CA GLY A 86 0.06 10.71 -1.48
C GLY A 86 0.94 11.80 -2.07
N GLU A 87 2.08 12.04 -1.41
CA GLU A 87 3.09 12.96 -1.87
C GLU A 87 4.47 12.43 -1.50
N THR A 88 5.45 12.61 -2.40
CA THR A 88 6.83 12.16 -2.22
C THR A 88 7.79 13.32 -2.44
N TRP A 89 8.65 13.56 -1.46
CA TRP A 89 9.82 14.41 -1.63
C TRP A 89 11.01 13.55 -2.01
N VAL A 90 11.65 13.89 -3.11
CA VAL A 90 12.78 13.16 -3.70
C VAL A 90 14.02 14.02 -3.61
N HIS A 91 15.15 13.40 -3.22
CA HIS A 91 16.47 13.98 -3.27
C HIS A 91 17.45 12.98 -3.85
N PHE A 92 18.18 13.38 -4.87
CA PHE A 92 19.24 12.55 -5.41
C PHE A 92 20.51 13.33 -5.72
N ASP A 93 21.65 12.65 -5.56
CA ASP A 93 22.99 13.16 -5.83
C ASP A 93 23.59 12.39 -7.02
N VAL A 94 23.76 13.11 -8.14
CA VAL A 94 24.30 12.54 -9.36
C VAL A 94 25.83 12.70 -9.35
N PRO A 95 26.60 11.61 -9.45
CA PRO A 95 28.06 11.69 -9.48
C PRO A 95 28.56 12.61 -10.60
N GLY A 96 29.16 13.76 -10.21
CA GLY A 96 29.62 14.79 -11.14
C GLY A 96 28.53 15.68 -11.75
N GLY A 97 27.25 15.48 -11.40
CA GLY A 97 26.12 16.25 -11.91
C GLY A 97 25.47 17.20 -10.89
N GLY A 98 25.80 17.03 -9.59
CA GLY A 98 25.24 17.80 -8.49
C GLY A 98 23.98 17.18 -7.87
N THR A 99 23.42 17.91 -6.91
CA THR A 99 22.24 17.46 -6.15
C THR A 99 20.96 18.07 -6.71
N HIS A 100 19.90 17.27 -6.72
CA HIS A 100 18.57 17.68 -7.11
C HIS A 100 17.58 17.30 -6.02
N ALA A 101 16.58 18.15 -5.77
CA ALA A 101 15.52 17.86 -4.83
C ALA A 101 14.22 18.55 -5.23
N GLY A 102 13.11 17.93 -4.86
CA GLY A 102 11.75 18.48 -5.11
C GLY A 102 10.68 17.49 -4.72
N PHE A 103 9.43 17.93 -4.81
CA PHE A 103 8.29 17.04 -4.71
C PHE A 103 7.99 16.39 -6.06
N ASP A 104 7.63 15.12 -6.04
CA ASP A 104 7.09 14.43 -7.21
C ASP A 104 5.66 14.88 -7.51
N ASN A 105 5.03 14.29 -8.51
CA ASN A 105 3.64 14.58 -8.82
C ASN A 105 2.71 14.10 -7.70
N LEU A 106 1.74 14.95 -7.35
CA LEU A 106 0.70 14.60 -6.41
C LEU A 106 -0.03 13.32 -6.88
N ALA A 107 -0.13 12.31 -6.01
CA ALA A 107 -0.84 11.08 -6.26
C ALA A 107 -2.19 11.07 -5.54
N THR A 108 -3.23 10.57 -6.22
CA THR A 108 -4.53 10.28 -5.60
C THR A 108 -5.01 8.90 -6.03
N SER A 109 -5.71 8.19 -5.14
CA SER A 109 -6.33 6.91 -5.46
C SER A 109 -7.80 6.90 -5.08
N PHE A 110 -8.62 6.26 -5.91
CA PHE A 110 -10.04 6.00 -5.69
C PHE A 110 -10.23 4.49 -5.65
N LYS A 111 -10.32 3.90 -4.44
CA LYS A 111 -10.36 2.45 -4.23
C LYS A 111 -11.74 1.98 -3.84
N TYR A 112 -12.21 0.90 -4.45
CA TYR A 112 -13.47 0.22 -4.12
C TYR A 112 -13.24 -1.25 -3.82
N GLN A 113 -13.55 -1.66 -2.58
CA GLN A 113 -13.50 -3.05 -2.11
C GLN A 113 -14.82 -3.73 -2.45
N PHE A 114 -14.80 -4.60 -3.46
CA PHE A 114 -16.01 -5.24 -3.99
C PHE A 114 -16.23 -6.67 -3.50
N LEU A 115 -15.21 -7.29 -2.87
CA LEU A 115 -15.31 -8.64 -2.32
C LEU A 115 -14.64 -8.73 -0.96
N THR A 116 -15.35 -9.31 0.01
CA THR A 116 -14.82 -9.73 1.30
C THR A 116 -15.45 -11.07 1.66
N ASP A 117 -14.64 -12.12 1.75
CA ASP A 117 -15.04 -13.45 2.21
C ASP A 117 -14.27 -13.79 3.48
N ALA A 118 -14.93 -13.59 4.62
CA ALA A 118 -14.36 -13.87 5.94
C ALA A 118 -14.00 -15.35 6.13
N SER A 119 -14.80 -16.26 5.58
CA SER A 119 -14.58 -17.70 5.70
C SER A 119 -13.38 -18.18 4.89
N GLY A 120 -13.18 -17.56 3.73
CA GLY A 120 -12.06 -17.82 2.84
C GLY A 120 -10.82 -16.97 3.13
N GLU A 121 -10.87 -16.03 4.08
CA GLU A 121 -9.82 -15.03 4.30
C GLU A 121 -9.41 -14.35 2.97
N LEU A 122 -10.40 -13.93 2.16
CA LEU A 122 -10.21 -13.35 0.84
C LEU A 122 -10.80 -11.96 0.77
N ALA A 123 -10.01 -10.98 0.32
CA ALA A 123 -10.47 -9.66 -0.06
C ALA A 123 -10.02 -9.30 -1.46
N MET A 124 -10.84 -8.53 -2.18
CA MET A 124 -10.49 -7.98 -3.49
C MET A 124 -11.03 -6.55 -3.62
N SER A 125 -10.22 -5.71 -4.24
CA SER A 125 -10.59 -4.33 -4.57
C SER A 125 -10.07 -3.91 -5.93
N ALA A 126 -10.60 -2.80 -6.43
CA ALA A 126 -10.11 -2.12 -7.61
C ALA A 126 -9.90 -0.65 -7.28
N SER A 127 -8.89 -0.03 -7.86
CA SER A 127 -8.68 1.42 -7.80
C SER A 127 -8.54 2.06 -9.18
N LEU A 128 -8.68 3.36 -9.19
CA LEU A 128 -8.12 4.24 -10.21
C LEU A 128 -7.13 5.16 -9.51
N ASP A 129 -5.85 4.96 -9.80
CA ASP A 129 -4.78 5.77 -9.28
C ASP A 129 -4.44 6.85 -10.30
N VAL A 130 -4.19 8.06 -9.83
CA VAL A 130 -3.95 9.24 -10.68
C VAL A 130 -2.72 9.97 -10.17
N ASP A 131 -1.68 10.00 -10.98
CA ASP A 131 -0.51 10.84 -10.78
C ASP A 131 -0.73 12.14 -11.58
N TRP A 132 -0.89 13.25 -10.89
CA TRP A 132 -1.28 14.54 -11.48
C TRP A 132 -0.07 15.23 -12.10
N GLY A 133 0.12 15.06 -13.38
CA GLY A 133 1.23 15.63 -14.12
C GLY A 133 1.35 17.16 -13.96
N GLY A 134 2.60 17.61 -13.86
CA GLY A 134 2.94 19.03 -13.72
C GLY A 134 2.67 19.63 -12.34
N THR A 135 2.30 18.83 -11.35
CA THR A 135 2.21 19.27 -9.95
C THR A 135 3.54 19.14 -9.23
N GLY A 136 4.41 18.26 -9.71
CA GLY A 136 5.74 18.03 -9.18
C GLY A 136 6.80 18.98 -9.73
N SER A 137 8.03 18.77 -9.25
CA SER A 137 9.19 19.58 -9.59
C SER A 137 9.92 19.06 -10.83
N SER A 138 10.12 19.90 -11.83
CA SER A 138 10.94 19.55 -12.99
C SER A 138 12.41 19.32 -12.66
N SER A 139 12.90 19.78 -11.48
CA SER A 139 14.29 19.59 -11.03
C SER A 139 14.61 18.12 -10.74
N ILE A 140 13.62 17.31 -10.42
CA ILE A 140 13.75 15.86 -10.20
C ILE A 140 13.23 15.05 -11.38
N GLY A 141 12.76 15.69 -12.44
CA GLY A 141 12.22 15.02 -13.62
C GLY A 141 10.76 14.56 -13.47
N ALA A 142 9.99 15.16 -12.56
CA ALA A 142 8.55 14.86 -12.42
C ALA A 142 7.82 15.05 -13.76
N ASP A 143 6.96 14.09 -14.10
CA ASP A 143 6.27 14.05 -15.38
C ASP A 143 5.35 15.26 -15.60
N PRO A 144 5.41 15.93 -16.76
CA PRO A 144 4.51 17.07 -17.04
C PRO A 144 3.09 16.63 -17.42
N PHE A 145 2.84 15.34 -17.62
CA PHE A 145 1.56 14.76 -18.02
C PHE A 145 0.97 13.89 -16.89
N THR A 146 -0.36 13.81 -16.85
CA THR A 146 -1.08 12.96 -15.90
C THR A 146 -1.03 11.50 -16.34
N THR A 147 -0.85 10.58 -15.37
CA THR A 147 -0.94 9.15 -15.58
C THR A 147 -2.13 8.58 -14.84
N LEU A 148 -2.94 7.76 -15.53
CA LEU A 148 -4.07 7.02 -14.99
C LEU A 148 -3.71 5.55 -14.89
N THR A 149 -3.87 4.96 -13.69
CA THR A 149 -3.52 3.56 -13.45
C THR A 149 -4.71 2.82 -12.83
N PRO A 150 -5.63 2.22 -13.62
CA PRO A 150 -6.58 1.26 -13.09
C PRO A 150 -5.83 0.05 -12.54
N THR A 151 -6.12 -0.33 -11.26
CA THR A 151 -5.43 -1.37 -10.51
C THR A 151 -6.42 -2.33 -9.86
N LEU A 152 -6.09 -3.63 -9.85
CA LEU A 152 -6.79 -4.67 -9.10
C LEU A 152 -5.90 -5.17 -7.97
N PHE A 153 -6.52 -5.42 -6.81
CA PHE A 153 -5.86 -5.94 -5.60
C PHE A 153 -6.53 -7.21 -5.13
N VAL A 154 -5.72 -8.09 -4.55
CA VAL A 154 -6.19 -9.32 -3.91
C VAL A 154 -5.39 -9.59 -2.64
N GLY A 155 -6.05 -10.05 -1.60
CA GLY A 155 -5.43 -10.60 -0.39
C GLY A 155 -6.05 -11.94 -0.06
N LYS A 156 -5.22 -12.96 0.20
CA LYS A 156 -5.64 -14.33 0.49
C LYS A 156 -4.85 -14.92 1.65
N GLY A 157 -5.55 -15.28 2.72
CA GLY A 157 -4.98 -16.04 3.83
C GLY A 157 -5.03 -17.54 3.59
N PHE A 158 -4.15 -18.29 4.27
CA PHE A 158 -4.03 -19.73 4.15
C PHE A 158 -4.64 -20.48 5.35
N GLY A 159 -5.58 -19.86 6.06
CA GLY A 159 -6.31 -20.46 7.19
C GLY A 159 -7.06 -21.76 6.87
N PHE A 160 -7.32 -22.02 5.58
CA PHE A 160 -7.99 -23.21 5.09
C PHE A 160 -7.16 -24.51 5.16
N PHE A 161 -5.84 -24.44 5.41
CA PHE A 161 -5.01 -25.64 5.54
C PHE A 161 -5.49 -26.54 6.69
N PRO A 162 -5.39 -27.88 6.53
CA PRO A 162 -5.77 -28.84 7.59
C PRO A 162 -4.81 -28.76 8.79
N ASP A 163 -5.24 -29.29 9.93
CA ASP A 163 -4.44 -29.22 11.16
C ASP A 163 -3.10 -29.98 11.08
N SER A 164 -2.99 -30.96 10.18
CA SER A 164 -1.72 -31.61 9.85
C SER A 164 -0.69 -30.63 9.24
N MET A 165 -1.15 -29.53 8.67
CA MET A 165 -0.36 -28.46 8.04
C MET A 165 -0.56 -27.11 8.76
N LYS A 166 -0.88 -27.14 10.06
CA LYS A 166 -1.29 -25.93 10.81
C LYS A 166 -0.29 -24.77 10.75
N PHE A 167 1.02 -25.05 10.62
CA PHE A 167 2.05 -24.02 10.53
C PHE A 167 2.09 -23.28 9.17
N PHE A 168 1.34 -23.75 8.18
CA PHE A 168 1.11 -23.00 6.93
C PHE A 168 -0.08 -22.03 7.03
N LYS A 169 -0.98 -22.22 8.00
CA LYS A 169 -2.12 -21.33 8.20
C LYS A 169 -1.72 -19.87 8.42
N PRO A 170 -0.60 -19.51 9.10
CA PRO A 170 -0.17 -18.12 9.26
C PRO A 170 0.28 -17.43 7.97
N PHE A 171 0.55 -18.15 6.89
CA PHE A 171 0.89 -17.54 5.62
C PHE A 171 -0.30 -16.80 5.01
N ALA A 172 0.01 -15.69 4.34
CA ALA A 172 -0.90 -14.96 3.47
C ALA A 172 -0.14 -14.42 2.26
N VAL A 173 -0.87 -14.14 1.20
CA VAL A 173 -0.37 -13.42 0.03
C VAL A 173 -1.24 -12.20 -0.22
N THR A 174 -0.62 -11.09 -0.62
CA THR A 174 -1.29 -9.97 -1.27
C THR A 174 -0.75 -9.82 -2.68
N GLY A 175 -1.50 -9.18 -3.55
CA GLY A 175 -1.07 -8.93 -4.91
C GLY A 175 -1.84 -7.79 -5.53
N GLN A 176 -1.17 -7.11 -6.47
CA GLN A 176 -1.76 -6.04 -7.27
C GLN A 176 -1.32 -6.16 -8.72
N VAL A 177 -2.18 -5.70 -9.63
CA VAL A 177 -1.86 -5.51 -11.04
C VAL A 177 -2.55 -4.26 -11.55
N GLY A 178 -1.77 -3.33 -12.11
CA GLY A 178 -2.23 -2.06 -12.64
C GLY A 178 -1.70 -1.81 -14.04
N TYR A 179 -2.37 -0.98 -14.80
CA TYR A 179 -1.96 -0.60 -16.14
C TYR A 179 -1.84 0.92 -16.23
N ALA A 180 -0.61 1.43 -16.22
CA ALA A 180 -0.30 2.85 -16.25
C ALA A 180 -0.44 3.40 -17.66
N ILE A 181 -1.30 4.41 -17.81
CA ILE A 181 -1.68 5.04 -19.08
C ILE A 181 -1.42 6.54 -18.98
N PRO A 182 -0.34 7.06 -19.60
CA PRO A 182 -0.16 8.51 -19.70
C PRO A 182 -1.26 9.13 -20.54
N THR A 183 -1.77 10.29 -20.10
CA THR A 183 -2.82 11.06 -20.84
C THR A 183 -2.28 11.66 -22.15
N GLU A 184 -0.96 11.83 -22.22
CA GLU A 184 -0.25 12.28 -23.41
C GLU A 184 0.62 11.15 -23.97
N SER A 185 0.58 10.93 -25.27
CA SER A 185 1.37 9.86 -25.93
C SER A 185 2.85 10.20 -26.08
N SER A 186 3.22 11.48 -25.97
CA SER A 186 4.60 11.97 -26.08
C SER A 186 4.76 13.32 -25.41
N THR A 187 5.96 13.59 -24.91
CA THR A 187 6.37 14.87 -24.34
C THR A 187 7.36 15.56 -25.29
N THR A 188 7.16 16.85 -25.53
CA THR A 188 8.09 17.65 -26.33
C THR A 188 8.79 18.66 -25.44
N THR A 189 10.12 18.58 -25.38
CA THR A 189 10.98 19.48 -24.62
C THR A 189 11.78 20.36 -25.56
N PHE A 190 11.98 21.63 -25.17
CA PHE A 190 12.88 22.55 -25.85
C PHE A 190 14.22 22.61 -25.12
N ASP A 191 15.28 22.21 -25.80
CA ASP A 191 16.63 22.40 -25.27
C ASP A 191 17.15 23.78 -25.66
N ALA A 192 17.24 24.67 -24.69
CA ALA A 192 17.71 26.05 -24.91
C ALA A 192 19.19 26.13 -25.30
N ALA A 193 20.01 25.14 -24.98
CA ALA A 193 21.43 25.14 -25.32
C ALA A 193 21.67 24.76 -26.79
N SER A 194 20.91 23.81 -27.30
CA SER A 194 20.99 23.38 -28.72
C SER A 194 19.98 24.09 -29.63
N GLY A 195 18.94 24.73 -29.06
CA GLY A 195 17.83 25.32 -29.82
C GLY A 195 16.90 24.28 -30.46
N LEU A 196 16.98 23.02 -30.04
CA LEU A 196 16.24 21.91 -30.65
C LEU A 196 15.01 21.53 -29.84
N LEU A 197 13.95 21.10 -30.52
CA LEU A 197 12.79 20.43 -29.94
C LEU A 197 13.02 18.92 -30.00
N THR A 198 12.93 18.26 -28.86
CA THR A 198 13.00 16.80 -28.75
C THR A 198 11.65 16.26 -28.34
N THR A 199 11.10 15.31 -29.09
CA THR A 199 9.84 14.63 -28.75
C THR A 199 10.14 13.20 -28.33
N THR A 200 9.79 12.88 -27.09
CA THR A 200 9.99 11.54 -26.49
C THR A 200 8.63 10.89 -26.29
N PRO A 201 8.40 9.67 -26.80
CA PRO A 201 7.16 8.94 -26.55
C PRO A 201 7.03 8.57 -25.08
N ASN A 202 5.82 8.76 -24.49
CA ASN A 202 5.51 8.38 -23.11
C ASN A 202 5.12 6.89 -23.06
N PRO A 203 5.85 6.04 -22.35
CA PRO A 203 5.57 4.61 -22.30
C PRO A 203 4.37 4.29 -21.42
N ARG A 204 3.72 3.16 -21.71
CA ARG A 204 2.74 2.52 -20.84
C ARG A 204 3.39 1.39 -20.09
N PHE A 205 2.97 1.18 -18.85
CA PHE A 205 3.51 0.12 -18.01
C PHE A 205 2.42 -0.81 -17.51
N LEU A 206 2.75 -2.09 -17.43
CA LEU A 206 2.06 -3.06 -16.60
C LEU A 206 2.77 -3.09 -15.26
N ASN A 207 2.15 -2.51 -14.24
CA ASN A 207 2.63 -2.55 -12.86
C ASN A 207 2.07 -3.80 -12.19
N TRP A 208 2.91 -4.60 -11.55
CA TRP A 208 2.47 -5.78 -10.85
C TRP A 208 3.38 -6.09 -9.67
N GLY A 209 2.77 -6.53 -8.59
CA GLY A 209 3.48 -6.77 -7.35
C GLY A 209 2.70 -7.67 -6.43
N GLY A 210 3.29 -7.97 -5.30
CA GLY A 210 2.66 -8.75 -4.26
C GLY A 210 3.56 -8.95 -3.06
N SER A 211 3.03 -9.59 -2.04
CA SER A 211 3.79 -10.00 -0.86
C SER A 211 3.47 -11.43 -0.46
N LEU A 212 4.45 -12.12 0.08
CA LEU A 212 4.29 -13.34 0.85
C LEU A 212 4.62 -13.03 2.31
N GLN A 213 3.65 -13.23 3.18
CA GLN A 213 3.70 -12.82 4.59
C GLN A 213 3.53 -14.01 5.51
N TYR A 214 4.19 -14.00 6.68
CA TYR A 214 3.98 -14.95 7.75
C TYR A 214 3.58 -14.23 9.04
N SER A 215 2.32 -14.33 9.45
CA SER A 215 1.78 -13.59 10.59
C SER A 215 2.02 -14.32 11.91
N MET A 216 2.96 -13.83 12.73
CA MET A 216 3.14 -14.30 14.11
C MET A 216 1.93 -14.02 15.00
N PRO A 217 1.21 -12.86 14.87
CA PRO A 217 -0.05 -12.66 15.56
C PRO A 217 -1.09 -13.75 15.24
N TYR A 218 -1.23 -14.12 13.96
CA TYR A 218 -2.13 -15.20 13.55
C TYR A 218 -1.71 -16.57 14.11
N LEU A 219 -0.41 -16.88 14.04
CA LEU A 219 0.14 -18.11 14.61
C LEU A 219 -0.25 -18.26 16.07
N LYS A 220 -0.04 -17.21 16.86
CA LYS A 220 -0.32 -17.22 18.29
C LYS A 220 -1.80 -17.37 18.60
N SER A 221 -2.67 -16.60 17.91
CA SER A 221 -4.10 -16.53 18.26
C SER A 221 -4.93 -17.65 17.66
N ASN A 222 -4.57 -18.17 16.46
CA ASN A 222 -5.42 -19.09 15.71
C ASN A 222 -4.82 -20.49 15.51
N VAL A 223 -3.52 -20.68 15.82
CA VAL A 223 -2.84 -21.94 15.56
C VAL A 223 -2.21 -22.52 16.83
N GLN A 224 -1.22 -21.83 17.37
CA GLN A 224 -0.51 -22.27 18.56
C GLN A 224 0.30 -21.13 19.19
N ASP A 225 0.13 -20.92 20.50
CA ASP A 225 1.06 -20.07 21.25
C ASP A 225 2.34 -20.84 21.53
N LEU A 226 3.45 -20.35 20.97
CA LEU A 226 4.78 -20.93 21.15
C LEU A 226 5.52 -20.41 22.39
N GLY A 227 4.88 -19.56 23.20
CA GLY A 227 5.50 -18.94 24.37
C GLY A 227 6.60 -17.93 24.03
N LEU A 228 6.60 -17.39 22.80
CA LEU A 228 7.60 -16.40 22.38
C LEU A 228 7.44 -15.06 23.09
N PRO A 229 8.52 -14.27 23.22
CA PRO A 229 8.44 -12.90 23.73
C PRO A 229 7.39 -12.08 22.98
N ALA A 230 6.74 -11.16 23.72
CA ALA A 230 5.61 -10.38 23.19
C ALA A 230 5.93 -9.62 21.88
N PHE A 231 7.16 -9.10 21.75
CA PHE A 231 7.56 -8.36 20.54
C PHE A 231 7.66 -9.28 19.31
N LEU A 232 8.12 -10.54 19.44
CA LEU A 232 8.18 -11.50 18.35
C LEU A 232 6.78 -11.93 17.91
N ASN A 233 5.85 -12.04 18.85
CA ASN A 233 4.45 -12.37 18.54
C ASN A 233 3.70 -11.25 17.80
N ARG A 234 4.30 -10.08 17.63
CA ARG A 234 3.78 -8.93 16.88
C ARG A 234 4.49 -8.71 15.54
N MET A 235 5.39 -9.61 15.16
CA MET A 235 6.12 -9.51 13.90
C MET A 235 5.39 -10.20 12.75
N VAL A 236 5.50 -9.62 11.57
CA VAL A 236 5.08 -10.21 10.30
C VAL A 236 6.29 -10.16 9.35
N PRO A 237 7.16 -11.20 9.36
CA PRO A 237 8.17 -11.33 8.29
C PRO A 237 7.49 -11.46 6.94
N LEU A 238 8.07 -10.83 5.92
CA LEU A 238 7.52 -10.83 4.57
C LEU A 238 8.61 -10.70 3.51
N VAL A 239 8.21 -10.98 2.30
CA VAL A 239 8.95 -10.60 1.09
C VAL A 239 7.93 -9.94 0.16
N GLU A 240 8.20 -8.70 -0.24
CA GLU A 240 7.47 -8.02 -1.28
C GLU A 240 8.20 -8.10 -2.62
N TRP A 241 7.49 -7.92 -3.70
CA TRP A 241 8.03 -7.59 -5.00
C TRP A 241 7.14 -6.55 -5.66
N ASN A 242 7.77 -5.55 -6.25
CA ASN A 242 7.07 -4.47 -6.98
C ASN A 242 7.79 -4.26 -8.32
N LEU A 243 7.08 -4.55 -9.41
CA LEU A 243 7.64 -4.65 -10.74
C LEU A 243 6.81 -3.84 -11.74
N ALA A 244 7.51 -3.13 -12.63
CA ALA A 244 6.92 -2.40 -13.75
C ALA A 244 7.47 -2.95 -15.06
N THR A 245 6.57 -3.37 -15.95
CA THR A 245 6.92 -3.89 -17.27
C THR A 245 6.48 -2.91 -18.34
N GLN A 246 7.40 -2.32 -19.07
CA GLN A 246 7.09 -1.46 -20.21
C GLN A 246 6.39 -2.26 -21.31
N VAL A 247 5.22 -1.80 -21.76
CA VAL A 247 4.39 -2.50 -22.76
C VAL A 247 4.20 -1.71 -24.06
N SER A 248 4.67 -0.47 -24.10
CA SER A 248 4.68 0.34 -25.34
C SER A 248 5.90 1.26 -25.39
N ASN A 249 6.18 1.80 -26.58
CA ASN A 249 7.22 2.81 -26.81
C ASN A 249 8.59 2.37 -26.27
N PHE A 250 9.03 1.18 -26.69
CA PHE A 250 10.29 0.58 -26.24
C PHE A 250 11.49 1.37 -26.78
N ASP A 251 12.39 1.73 -25.89
CA ASP A 251 13.65 2.40 -26.20
C ASP A 251 14.84 1.42 -26.43
N GLY A 252 14.56 0.12 -26.38
CA GLY A 252 15.58 -0.94 -26.49
C GLY A 252 16.20 -1.35 -25.15
N GLY A 253 15.79 -0.72 -24.03
CA GLY A 253 16.26 -1.02 -22.68
C GLY A 253 15.58 -2.23 -22.01
N GLN A 254 15.79 -2.35 -20.71
CA GLN A 254 15.19 -3.42 -19.90
C GLN A 254 13.67 -3.22 -19.78
N ARG A 255 12.89 -4.20 -20.22
CA ARG A 255 11.42 -4.09 -20.23
C ARG A 255 10.79 -4.16 -18.85
N THR A 256 11.35 -4.96 -17.95
CA THR A 256 10.85 -5.10 -16.59
C THR A 256 11.88 -4.58 -15.60
N THR A 257 11.47 -3.64 -14.78
CA THR A 257 12.25 -3.07 -13.69
C THR A 257 11.50 -3.25 -12.38
N GLY A 258 12.15 -3.02 -11.25
CA GLY A 258 11.57 -3.07 -9.92
C GLY A 258 12.45 -3.79 -8.92
N THR A 259 11.87 -4.17 -7.79
CA THR A 259 12.61 -4.65 -6.62
C THR A 259 11.96 -5.87 -5.99
N ILE A 260 12.76 -6.62 -5.24
CA ILE A 260 12.33 -7.66 -4.30
C ILE A 260 12.78 -7.20 -2.92
N ASN A 261 11.83 -7.11 -1.99
CA ASN A 261 12.03 -6.44 -0.72
C ASN A 261 11.75 -7.41 0.44
N PRO A 262 12.76 -8.15 0.92
CA PRO A 262 12.64 -8.92 2.15
C PRO A 262 12.64 -7.99 3.36
N GLY A 263 11.74 -8.23 4.32
CA GLY A 263 11.62 -7.38 5.49
C GLY A 263 10.74 -7.93 6.59
N VAL A 264 10.37 -7.05 7.49
CA VAL A 264 9.53 -7.36 8.64
C VAL A 264 8.69 -6.15 9.03
N ILE A 265 7.44 -6.41 9.39
CA ILE A 265 6.52 -5.43 9.97
C ILE A 265 6.26 -5.79 11.42
N TYR A 266 6.43 -4.85 12.33
CA TYR A 266 5.98 -4.92 13.71
C TYR A 266 4.58 -4.31 13.81
N VAL A 267 3.60 -5.05 14.31
CA VAL A 267 2.20 -4.64 14.42
C VAL A 267 1.87 -4.33 15.87
N ALA A 268 1.60 -3.05 16.16
CA ALA A 268 1.06 -2.59 17.43
C ALA A 268 -0.46 -2.36 17.31
N ASP A 269 -1.10 -1.96 18.40
CA ASP A 269 -2.56 -1.79 18.45
C ASP A 269 -3.05 -0.57 17.63
N LYS A 270 -2.20 0.44 17.44
CA LYS A 270 -2.56 1.73 16.77
C LYS A 270 -1.62 2.13 15.65
N TYR A 271 -0.57 1.35 15.45
CA TYR A 271 0.43 1.64 14.42
C TYR A 271 1.18 0.38 14.03
N GLN A 272 1.86 0.44 12.91
CA GLN A 272 2.89 -0.53 12.54
C GLN A 272 4.18 0.18 12.16
N LEU A 273 5.28 -0.55 12.31
CA LEU A 273 6.62 -0.15 11.87
C LEU A 273 7.13 -1.23 10.92
N GLY A 274 7.44 -0.84 9.71
CA GLY A 274 8.01 -1.72 8.69
C GLY A 274 9.44 -1.34 8.36
N VAL A 275 10.27 -2.34 8.05
CA VAL A 275 11.60 -2.15 7.46
C VAL A 275 11.87 -3.27 6.49
N GLU A 276 12.39 -2.91 5.31
CA GLU A 276 12.72 -3.83 4.23
C GLU A 276 14.04 -3.45 3.55
N ALA A 277 14.74 -4.44 3.02
CA ALA A 277 15.81 -4.20 2.08
C ALA A 277 15.22 -3.99 0.68
N ILE A 278 15.74 -3.04 -0.08
CA ILE A 278 15.39 -2.80 -1.47
C ILE A 278 16.44 -3.52 -2.33
N VAL A 279 16.05 -4.63 -2.97
CA VAL A 279 16.94 -5.43 -3.81
C VAL A 279 16.49 -5.28 -5.27
N PRO A 280 17.20 -4.50 -6.10
CA PRO A 280 16.83 -4.32 -7.50
C PRO A 280 16.95 -5.64 -8.28
N VAL A 281 15.98 -5.93 -9.15
CA VAL A 281 15.95 -7.16 -9.96
C VAL A 281 16.96 -7.14 -11.11
N ASN A 282 17.42 -5.96 -11.49
CA ASN A 282 18.43 -5.75 -12.54
C ASN A 282 19.04 -4.34 -12.40
N ARG A 283 20.05 -4.03 -13.24
CA ARG A 283 20.73 -2.74 -13.22
C ARG A 283 19.84 -1.53 -13.56
N ALA A 284 18.85 -1.72 -14.42
CA ALA A 284 17.91 -0.64 -14.75
C ALA A 284 16.96 -0.31 -13.59
N SER A 285 16.89 -1.19 -12.58
CA SER A 285 16.10 -1.00 -11.36
C SER A 285 16.91 -0.36 -10.23
N GLY A 286 18.25 -0.37 -10.31
CA GLY A 286 19.13 0.18 -9.27
C GLY A 286 20.48 -0.50 -9.22
N ASP A 287 21.40 0.11 -8.49
CA ASP A 287 22.77 -0.38 -8.28
C ASP A 287 23.05 -0.58 -6.79
N GLY A 288 23.00 -1.84 -6.35
CA GLY A 288 23.19 -2.21 -4.95
C GLY A 288 21.89 -2.37 -4.16
N VAL A 289 22.03 -2.67 -2.88
CA VAL A 289 20.91 -2.89 -1.96
C VAL A 289 20.61 -1.59 -1.21
N GLY A 290 19.36 -1.16 -1.26
CA GLY A 290 18.83 -0.04 -0.48
C GLY A 290 18.07 -0.51 0.76
N VAL A 291 17.44 0.44 1.44
CA VAL A 291 16.58 0.20 2.60
C VAL A 291 15.36 1.11 2.55
N ILE A 292 14.22 0.59 2.97
CA ILE A 292 12.99 1.36 3.19
C ILE A 292 12.46 1.10 4.58
N GLY A 293 11.95 2.15 5.23
CA GLY A 293 11.29 2.08 6.53
C GLY A 293 10.03 2.93 6.55
N GLN A 294 9.01 2.46 7.28
CA GLN A 294 7.71 3.13 7.33
C GLN A 294 7.14 3.13 8.75
N LEU A 295 6.56 4.27 9.12
CA LEU A 295 5.59 4.37 10.21
C LEU A 295 4.20 4.49 9.58
N HIS A 296 3.32 3.56 9.94
CA HIS A 296 1.92 3.55 9.50
C HIS A 296 0.99 3.61 10.70
N LEU A 297 0.03 4.52 10.67
CA LEU A 297 -0.91 4.83 11.75
C LEU A 297 -2.32 4.38 11.37
N TYR A 298 -2.97 3.67 12.26
CA TYR A 298 -4.37 3.24 12.13
C TYR A 298 -5.29 4.34 12.69
N LEU A 299 -5.81 5.17 11.82
CA LEU A 299 -6.61 6.33 12.24
C LEU A 299 -7.95 5.92 12.85
N ASP A 300 -8.50 4.78 12.44
CA ASP A 300 -9.74 4.24 13.00
C ASP A 300 -9.57 3.90 14.49
N ASP A 301 -8.39 3.38 14.89
CA ASP A 301 -8.10 3.05 16.30
C ASP A 301 -7.63 4.26 17.12
N ILE A 302 -6.98 5.23 16.44
CA ILE A 302 -6.52 6.45 17.11
C ILE A 302 -7.68 7.43 17.29
N PHE A 303 -8.54 7.58 16.28
CA PHE A 303 -9.63 8.53 16.21
C PHE A 303 -10.99 7.87 15.85
N PRO A 304 -11.47 6.87 16.62
CA PRO A 304 -12.63 6.03 16.25
C PRO A 304 -13.94 6.81 16.12
N ASN A 305 -14.02 8.01 16.65
CA ASN A 305 -15.23 8.85 16.63
C ASN A 305 -15.15 10.05 15.69
N SER A 306 -14.06 10.22 14.96
CA SER A 306 -13.83 11.36 14.08
C SER A 306 -13.16 10.94 12.75
N LEU A 307 -11.85 11.11 12.61
CA LEU A 307 -11.10 10.82 11.38
C LEU A 307 -11.14 9.35 10.97
N GLY A 308 -11.29 8.42 11.93
CA GLY A 308 -11.37 6.98 11.68
C GLY A 308 -12.79 6.47 11.40
N ARG A 309 -13.69 7.30 10.87
CA ARG A 309 -15.04 6.87 10.50
C ARG A 309 -15.34 7.23 9.05
N PRO A 310 -16.04 6.37 8.30
CA PRO A 310 -16.50 6.73 6.95
C PRO A 310 -17.26 8.05 6.96
N LEU A 311 -17.04 8.90 5.97
CA LEU A 311 -17.72 10.19 5.84
C LEU A 311 -19.24 10.02 5.69
N PHE A 312 -19.67 8.99 4.96
CA PHE A 312 -21.08 8.65 4.75
C PHE A 312 -21.35 7.24 5.31
N ALA A 313 -21.34 7.10 6.64
CA ALA A 313 -21.63 5.83 7.28
C ALA A 313 -23.14 5.59 7.33
N ALA A 314 -23.64 4.63 6.59
CA ALA A 314 -24.99 4.08 6.74
C ALA A 314 -25.02 2.96 7.79
N GLY A 315 -24.76 3.29 9.06
CA GLY A 315 -24.77 2.31 10.16
C GLY A 315 -23.39 1.71 10.47
N PRO A 316 -23.28 0.87 11.52
CA PRO A 316 -22.03 0.21 11.87
C PRO A 316 -21.57 -0.75 10.75
N LYS A 317 -20.25 -0.80 10.46
CA LYS A 317 -19.68 -1.85 9.58
C LYS A 317 -20.14 -3.22 10.08
N PRO A 318 -20.61 -4.13 9.21
CA PRO A 318 -20.87 -5.50 9.61
C PRO A 318 -19.56 -6.11 10.14
N ALA A 319 -19.63 -6.79 11.30
CA ALA A 319 -18.53 -7.61 11.78
C ALA A 319 -18.39 -8.80 10.80
N TYR A 320 -17.25 -8.94 10.16
CA TYR A 320 -16.94 -10.06 9.28
C TYR A 320 -16.27 -11.18 10.08
#